data_6606270467b5c0561837213dc988b57c
#
_entry.id   6606270467b5c0561837213dc988b57c
#
_cell.length_a   1.000
_cell.length_b   1.000
_cell.length_c   1.000
_cell.angle_alpha   90.00
_cell.angle_beta   90.00
_cell.angle_gamma   90.00
#
_symmetry.space_group_name_H-M   'P 1'
#
loop_
_entity.id
_entity.type
_entity.pdbx_description
1 polymer ?
#
loop_
_entity_poly.entity_id
_entity_poly.type
_entity_poly.pdbx_seq_one_letter_code
_entity_poly.pdbx_strand_id
1 'polypeptide(L)'
;MGSSLHLFLFMHLLFLSLSCFHLIIIMANSLSAEQPLCHADESSALLQFKQTFSIVKSASSDPSSYPKVASWKLQGDSGNCCSWDGVECDEDTGHVIGLDLSSSFLHGSINSSSSLFSLVHLQRLNLADNDFDYSRIPSEIGHLSGLTSLNFSFSVLSGQIPLEISKLSKLVSIDLSFNVDSSYLGLKLEKPGLRSLLQNLTSLKVLRLSDVSISSEVPDTLANLTSLTTLVLEYCGLHGEFPISIFYLPNLQVLDVSWNIYLTGHLSEFHPSSPLQQLMLSATSFLGKIPSSIGNLNFLNQLDFSACNFSGSLPASLGNLTQLNYVSLSFNKFNVGTLQLLGKLTELTHLDLSGLNLYSSIPSVLSNLTQLTHLYLSSNHLSREITSHITNLTHLISLDLSTNQLRSPIPRSFSELKNLEILDLSFNNLGSLELEIFLMLKNLTSLDLSGNNLTVLTKKTSNNTLNKLKELVLESCNLREFPNFLRFQDKLDILFLAENKIHGEIPAWMLNTSVETLAWICLQNNFLTGFEQHPDILPWDNLVILDLSEENYEQTEIFHFIEKLPFILTTYLYIEINVEYSRLSNSLTEFAYYKLVTTTTCGLHNCFDNCG
;
A
#
# COMPACT_ATOMS: atom_id res chain seq x y z
N MET A 1 56.73 -68.65 3.12
CA MET A 1 55.72 -68.16 2.16
C MET A 1 54.25 -68.38 2.62
N GLY A 2 54.00 -69.04 3.75
CA GLY A 2 52.61 -69.33 4.24
C GLY A 2 51.94 -68.20 5.02
N SER A 3 52.70 -67.33 5.73
CA SER A 3 52.13 -66.33 6.61
C SER A 3 51.58 -65.06 5.92
N SER A 4 52.12 -64.73 4.75
CA SER A 4 51.68 -63.56 3.96
C SER A 4 50.31 -63.79 3.27
N LEU A 5 50.03 -65.06 2.89
CA LEU A 5 48.75 -65.42 2.24
C LEU A 5 47.57 -65.40 3.22
N HIS A 6 47.82 -65.85 4.45
CA HIS A 6 46.81 -65.79 5.51
C HIS A 6 46.46 -64.36 5.93
N LEU A 7 47.42 -63.45 5.99
CA LEU A 7 47.19 -62.06 6.30
C LEU A 7 46.41 -61.35 5.17
N PHE A 8 46.69 -61.73 3.91
CA PHE A 8 45.97 -61.19 2.75
C PHE A 8 44.51 -61.66 2.71
N LEU A 9 44.28 -62.93 2.98
CA LEU A 9 42.92 -63.48 3.08
C LEU A 9 42.12 -62.85 4.27
N PHE A 10 42.76 -62.65 5.40
CA PHE A 10 42.15 -62.04 6.58
C PHE A 10 41.78 -60.57 6.28
N MET A 11 42.65 -59.79 5.65
CA MET A 11 42.37 -58.42 5.25
C MET A 11 41.22 -58.36 4.22
N HIS A 12 41.16 -59.32 3.26
CA HIS A 12 40.04 -59.34 2.30
C HIS A 12 38.69 -59.72 2.94
N LEU A 13 38.69 -60.64 3.88
CA LEU A 13 37.49 -61.00 4.64
C LEU A 13 37.03 -59.86 5.55
N LEU A 14 37.95 -59.14 6.15
CA LEU A 14 37.64 -57.93 6.96
C LEU A 14 37.04 -56.81 6.09
N PHE A 15 37.58 -56.58 4.88
CA PHE A 15 37.08 -55.62 3.92
C PHE A 15 35.69 -55.97 3.39
N LEU A 16 35.43 -57.24 3.12
CA LEU A 16 34.12 -57.75 2.73
C LEU A 16 33.10 -57.64 3.86
N SER A 17 33.48 -57.94 5.12
CA SER A 17 32.59 -57.77 6.27
C SER A 17 32.25 -56.28 6.54
N LEU A 18 33.23 -55.38 6.44
CA LEU A 18 33.02 -53.96 6.53
C LEU A 18 32.13 -53.39 5.42
N SER A 19 32.31 -53.85 4.17
CA SER A 19 31.45 -53.42 3.06
C SER A 19 30.06 -53.99 3.15
N CYS A 20 29.84 -55.24 3.63
CA CYS A 20 28.51 -55.77 3.98
C CYS A 20 27.85 -55.00 5.13
N PHE A 21 28.62 -54.63 6.18
CA PHE A 21 28.08 -53.79 7.26
C PHE A 21 27.70 -52.41 6.77
N HIS A 22 28.50 -51.79 5.87
CA HIS A 22 28.16 -50.53 5.24
C HIS A 22 26.91 -50.62 4.34
N LEU A 23 26.78 -51.72 3.57
CA LEU A 23 25.58 -51.99 2.76
C LEU A 23 24.34 -52.22 3.63
N ILE A 24 24.48 -52.90 4.77
CA ILE A 24 23.39 -53.13 5.72
C ILE A 24 22.98 -51.82 6.39
N ILE A 25 23.93 -50.94 6.74
CA ILE A 25 23.65 -49.61 7.28
C ILE A 25 22.98 -48.70 6.21
N ILE A 26 23.43 -48.80 4.96
CA ILE A 26 22.81 -48.06 3.84
C ILE A 26 21.40 -48.64 3.57
N MET A 27 21.19 -49.93 3.61
CA MET A 27 19.84 -50.54 3.48
C MET A 27 18.95 -50.29 4.70
N ALA A 28 19.50 -50.22 5.90
CA ALA A 28 18.74 -49.86 7.10
C ALA A 28 18.35 -48.36 7.11
N ASN A 29 19.19 -47.51 6.54
CA ASN A 29 18.86 -46.08 6.33
C ASN A 29 18.01 -45.81 5.07
N SER A 30 17.84 -46.80 4.17
CA SER A 30 16.94 -46.76 3.02
C SER A 30 15.58 -47.44 3.26
N LEU A 31 15.33 -48.02 4.45
CA LEU A 31 13.98 -48.15 4.95
C LEU A 31 13.51 -46.70 5.25
N SER A 32 13.08 -46.00 4.19
CA SER A 32 12.26 -44.83 4.36
C SER A 32 11.16 -45.20 5.35
N ALA A 33 11.19 -44.61 6.53
CA ALA A 33 10.02 -44.66 7.39
C ALA A 33 8.85 -44.25 6.49
N GLU A 34 7.92 -45.14 6.21
CA GLU A 34 6.70 -44.74 5.50
C GLU A 34 6.13 -43.59 6.31
N GLN A 35 6.11 -42.41 5.70
CA GLN A 35 5.49 -41.29 6.37
C GLN A 35 4.08 -41.69 6.75
N PRO A 36 3.66 -41.47 8.01
CA PRO A 36 2.34 -41.86 8.46
C PRO A 36 1.31 -41.20 7.54
N LEU A 37 0.32 -42.00 7.15
CA LEU A 37 -0.77 -41.52 6.30
C LEU A 37 -1.67 -40.59 7.09
N CYS A 38 -2.23 -39.62 6.42
CA CYS A 38 -3.27 -38.75 6.97
C CYS A 38 -4.43 -39.54 7.55
N HIS A 39 -4.94 -39.12 8.70
CA HIS A 39 -6.11 -39.74 9.34
C HIS A 39 -7.37 -39.56 8.48
N ALA A 40 -8.18 -40.63 8.37
CA ALA A 40 -9.37 -40.65 7.49
C ALA A 40 -10.46 -39.65 7.91
N ASP A 41 -10.61 -39.38 9.20
CA ASP A 41 -11.50 -38.36 9.74
C ASP A 41 -11.04 -36.93 9.41
N GLU A 42 -9.73 -36.66 9.49
CA GLU A 42 -9.16 -35.37 9.14
C GLU A 42 -9.22 -35.11 7.62
N SER A 43 -8.92 -36.12 6.78
CA SER A 43 -9.09 -35.99 5.33
C SER A 43 -10.56 -35.77 4.93
N SER A 44 -11.50 -36.44 5.60
CA SER A 44 -12.94 -36.20 5.44
C SER A 44 -13.33 -34.77 5.85
N ALA A 45 -12.82 -34.30 6.98
CA ALA A 45 -13.08 -32.96 7.48
C ALA A 45 -12.57 -31.88 6.51
N LEU A 46 -11.36 -32.06 5.96
CA LEU A 46 -10.80 -31.17 4.95
C LEU A 46 -11.63 -31.09 3.67
N LEU A 47 -12.08 -32.25 3.17
CA LEU A 47 -12.95 -32.33 1.98
C LEU A 47 -14.32 -31.67 2.22
N GLN A 48 -14.90 -31.90 3.40
CA GLN A 48 -16.16 -31.25 3.78
C GLN A 48 -15.97 -29.74 3.89
N PHE A 49 -14.85 -29.28 4.46
CA PHE A 49 -14.50 -27.86 4.52
C PHE A 49 -14.39 -27.27 3.12
N LYS A 50 -13.66 -27.91 2.20
CA LYS A 50 -13.55 -27.50 0.81
C LYS A 50 -14.91 -27.30 0.14
N GLN A 51 -15.89 -28.21 0.41
CA GLN A 51 -17.22 -28.16 -0.23
C GLN A 51 -18.06 -26.95 0.16
N THR A 52 -17.69 -26.23 1.22
CA THR A 52 -18.41 -25.03 1.67
C THR A 52 -18.05 -23.79 0.85
N PHE A 53 -17.04 -23.87 -0.03
CA PHE A 53 -16.54 -22.74 -0.80
C PHE A 53 -16.67 -22.92 -2.31
N SER A 54 -16.92 -21.84 -3.00
CA SER A 54 -16.70 -21.70 -4.43
C SER A 54 -15.31 -21.10 -4.70
N ILE A 55 -14.75 -21.41 -5.87
CA ILE A 55 -13.46 -20.85 -6.31
C ILE A 55 -13.73 -19.64 -7.18
N VAL A 56 -13.42 -18.46 -6.68
CA VAL A 56 -13.69 -17.17 -7.35
C VAL A 56 -12.39 -16.36 -7.39
N LYS A 57 -11.90 -16.06 -8.59
CA LYS A 57 -10.60 -15.40 -8.77
C LYS A 57 -10.51 -14.03 -8.07
N SER A 58 -11.61 -13.28 -7.99
CA SER A 58 -11.66 -11.99 -7.30
C SER A 58 -11.65 -12.09 -5.77
N ALA A 59 -11.68 -13.29 -5.19
CA ALA A 59 -11.59 -13.49 -3.75
C ALA A 59 -10.15 -13.33 -3.20
N SER A 60 -9.16 -13.11 -4.06
CA SER A 60 -7.77 -12.84 -3.67
C SER A 60 -7.22 -11.70 -4.51
N SER A 61 -6.43 -10.85 -3.92
CA SER A 61 -5.72 -9.74 -4.55
C SER A 61 -4.29 -10.07 -4.99
N ASP A 62 -3.75 -11.20 -4.56
CA ASP A 62 -2.38 -11.61 -4.90
C ASP A 62 -2.31 -12.16 -6.34
N PRO A 63 -1.50 -11.56 -7.23
CA PRO A 63 -1.33 -12.03 -8.60
C PRO A 63 -0.78 -13.47 -8.71
N SER A 64 -0.10 -13.96 -7.66
CA SER A 64 0.46 -15.32 -7.62
C SER A 64 -0.51 -16.39 -7.10
N SER A 65 -1.73 -15.99 -6.72
CA SER A 65 -2.76 -16.85 -6.16
C SER A 65 -3.16 -17.99 -7.08
N TYR A 66 -3.48 -19.12 -6.47
CA TYR A 66 -4.05 -20.27 -7.16
C TYR A 66 -4.93 -21.12 -6.21
N PRO A 67 -5.89 -21.90 -6.72
CA PRO A 67 -6.83 -22.63 -5.89
C PRO A 67 -6.16 -23.89 -5.29
N LYS A 68 -5.47 -23.77 -4.16
CA LYS A 68 -4.77 -24.88 -3.45
C LYS A 68 -5.70 -26.08 -3.26
N VAL A 69 -6.96 -25.85 -2.89
CA VAL A 69 -7.95 -26.93 -2.68
C VAL A 69 -8.29 -27.73 -3.94
N ALA A 70 -7.91 -27.27 -5.13
CA ALA A 70 -8.17 -28.00 -6.38
C ALA A 70 -7.45 -29.35 -6.43
N SER A 71 -6.28 -29.46 -5.79
CA SER A 71 -5.48 -30.68 -5.72
C SER A 71 -6.09 -31.76 -4.82
N TRP A 72 -7.02 -31.42 -3.91
CA TRP A 72 -7.56 -32.30 -2.88
C TRP A 72 -8.52 -33.34 -3.45
N LYS A 73 -8.11 -34.63 -3.41
CA LYS A 73 -8.88 -35.76 -3.93
C LYS A 73 -8.62 -37.03 -3.09
N LEU A 74 -9.63 -37.88 -2.95
CA LEU A 74 -9.53 -39.15 -2.20
C LEU A 74 -8.98 -40.35 -3.02
N GLN A 75 -8.77 -40.18 -4.34
CA GLN A 75 -8.40 -41.30 -5.23
C GLN A 75 -6.98 -41.17 -5.80
N GLY A 76 -6.28 -42.33 -5.92
CA GLY A 76 -4.91 -42.44 -6.45
C GLY A 76 -3.83 -42.11 -5.43
N ASP A 77 -2.60 -41.87 -5.88
CA ASP A 77 -1.46 -41.49 -5.04
C ASP A 77 -1.69 -40.14 -4.29
N SER A 78 -2.71 -39.38 -4.68
CA SER A 78 -3.16 -38.15 -4.03
C SER A 78 -4.19 -38.37 -2.91
N GLY A 79 -4.49 -39.60 -2.51
CA GLY A 79 -5.46 -39.90 -1.44
C GLY A 79 -4.99 -39.58 -0.02
N ASN A 80 -3.68 -39.34 0.16
CA ASN A 80 -3.09 -38.91 1.43
C ASN A 80 -3.20 -37.41 1.58
N CYS A 81 -3.98 -36.90 2.55
CA CYS A 81 -4.17 -35.45 2.73
C CYS A 81 -2.87 -34.72 3.08
N CYS A 82 -1.87 -35.42 3.60
CA CYS A 82 -0.55 -34.84 3.87
C CYS A 82 0.21 -34.41 2.59
N SER A 83 -0.25 -34.90 1.43
CA SER A 83 0.28 -34.47 0.11
C SER A 83 -0.55 -33.38 -0.55
N TRP A 84 -1.62 -32.87 0.07
CA TRP A 84 -2.47 -31.85 -0.50
C TRP A 84 -1.88 -30.46 -0.31
N ASP A 85 -2.02 -29.62 -1.32
CA ASP A 85 -1.51 -28.25 -1.24
C ASP A 85 -2.10 -27.53 -0.02
N GLY A 86 -1.23 -26.89 0.75
CA GLY A 86 -1.60 -26.16 1.94
C GLY A 86 -1.85 -27.00 3.19
N VAL A 87 -1.74 -28.34 3.12
CA VAL A 87 -1.89 -29.24 4.28
C VAL A 87 -0.51 -29.69 4.75
N GLU A 88 -0.26 -29.58 6.04
CA GLU A 88 0.96 -30.06 6.70
C GLU A 88 0.59 -31.02 7.81
N CYS A 89 1.23 -32.21 7.80
CA CYS A 89 1.04 -33.23 8.81
C CYS A 89 2.27 -33.32 9.71
N ASP A 90 2.03 -33.82 10.92
CA ASP A 90 3.08 -34.24 11.84
C ASP A 90 3.77 -35.50 11.30
N GLU A 91 5.09 -35.50 11.25
CA GLU A 91 5.88 -36.56 10.61
C GLU A 91 5.80 -37.91 11.37
N ASP A 92 5.51 -37.88 12.68
CA ASP A 92 5.47 -39.05 13.53
C ASP A 92 4.05 -39.65 13.64
N THR A 93 3.03 -38.79 13.66
CA THR A 93 1.65 -39.19 13.96
C THR A 93 0.72 -39.15 12.75
N GLY A 94 1.05 -38.38 11.69
CA GLY A 94 0.19 -38.20 10.52
C GLY A 94 -1.00 -37.27 10.74
N HIS A 95 -1.13 -36.67 11.93
CA HIS A 95 -2.18 -35.64 12.17
C HIS A 95 -1.92 -34.33 11.43
N VAL A 96 -2.99 -33.72 10.98
CA VAL A 96 -2.92 -32.40 10.34
C VAL A 96 -2.59 -31.32 11.39
N ILE A 97 -1.40 -30.75 11.31
CA ILE A 97 -0.89 -29.70 12.21
C ILE A 97 -0.85 -28.32 11.56
N GLY A 98 -0.88 -28.25 10.23
CA GLY A 98 -0.89 -27.00 9.49
C GLY A 98 -1.92 -27.00 8.37
N LEU A 99 -2.62 -25.87 8.24
CA LEU A 99 -3.52 -25.61 7.12
C LEU A 99 -3.27 -24.19 6.63
N ASP A 100 -2.67 -24.09 5.44
CA ASP A 100 -2.41 -22.82 4.75
C ASP A 100 -3.18 -22.76 3.44
N LEU A 101 -4.31 -22.09 3.48
CA LEU A 101 -5.16 -21.80 2.32
C LEU A 101 -5.17 -20.30 1.99
N SER A 102 -4.10 -19.58 2.35
CA SER A 102 -3.98 -18.19 1.95
C SER A 102 -4.00 -18.06 0.42
N SER A 103 -4.59 -16.97 -0.09
CA SER A 103 -4.66 -16.64 -1.51
C SER A 103 -5.14 -17.82 -2.38
N SER A 104 -6.21 -18.49 -1.93
CA SER A 104 -6.70 -19.75 -2.55
C SER A 104 -8.01 -19.58 -3.32
N PHE A 105 -8.45 -18.32 -3.57
CA PHE A 105 -9.69 -18.00 -4.27
C PHE A 105 -10.96 -18.55 -3.59
N LEU A 106 -10.92 -18.77 -2.28
CA LEU A 106 -12.07 -19.27 -1.54
C LEU A 106 -13.10 -18.16 -1.37
N HIS A 107 -14.32 -18.41 -1.86
CA HIS A 107 -15.47 -17.53 -1.63
C HIS A 107 -16.60 -18.33 -0.98
N GLY A 108 -17.12 -17.83 0.14
CA GLY A 108 -18.20 -18.45 0.90
C GLY A 108 -18.10 -18.13 2.39
N SER A 109 -18.89 -18.81 3.24
CA SER A 109 -18.96 -18.49 4.66
C SER A 109 -18.36 -19.57 5.57
N ILE A 110 -17.74 -19.15 6.66
CA ILE A 110 -17.32 -20.02 7.76
C ILE A 110 -18.38 -19.89 8.87
N ASN A 111 -18.92 -21.02 9.34
CA ASN A 111 -19.92 -21.07 10.41
C ASN A 111 -19.53 -22.06 11.52
N SER A 112 -20.30 -22.07 12.60
CA SER A 112 -20.05 -22.93 13.78
C SER A 112 -20.08 -24.44 13.50
N SER A 113 -20.74 -24.86 12.44
CA SER A 113 -20.78 -26.28 12.03
C SER A 113 -19.64 -26.68 11.07
N SER A 114 -18.70 -25.76 10.79
CA SER A 114 -17.58 -26.05 9.90
C SER A 114 -16.72 -27.22 10.42
N SER A 115 -16.44 -28.17 9.55
CA SER A 115 -15.57 -29.32 9.84
C SER A 115 -14.11 -28.91 10.12
N LEU A 116 -13.71 -27.69 9.84
CA LEU A 116 -12.42 -27.12 10.22
C LEU A 116 -12.15 -27.28 11.72
N PHE A 117 -13.18 -27.08 12.57
CA PHE A 117 -13.03 -27.13 14.04
C PHE A 117 -12.90 -28.55 14.61
N SER A 118 -13.02 -29.59 13.77
CA SER A 118 -12.71 -30.97 14.14
C SER A 118 -11.23 -31.32 14.02
N LEU A 119 -10.41 -30.46 13.35
CA LEU A 119 -8.97 -30.64 13.20
C LEU A 119 -8.23 -30.21 14.48
N VAL A 120 -8.45 -30.92 15.57
CA VAL A 120 -8.02 -30.54 16.94
C VAL A 120 -6.51 -30.52 17.14
N HIS A 121 -5.74 -31.10 16.22
CA HIS A 121 -4.28 -31.11 16.24
C HIS A 121 -3.64 -29.93 15.53
N LEU A 122 -4.45 -29.05 14.90
CA LEU A 122 -3.94 -27.85 14.22
C LEU A 122 -3.11 -26.96 15.16
N GLN A 123 -1.93 -26.64 14.68
CA GLN A 123 -1.00 -25.69 15.29
C GLN A 123 -0.89 -24.40 14.46
N ARG A 124 -1.09 -24.46 13.16
CA ARG A 124 -1.05 -23.30 12.23
C ARG A 124 -2.28 -23.30 11.36
N LEU A 125 -2.99 -22.18 11.37
CA LEU A 125 -4.15 -21.93 10.52
C LEU A 125 -3.97 -20.58 9.81
N ASN A 126 -3.85 -20.63 8.49
CA ASN A 126 -3.75 -19.47 7.63
C ASN A 126 -4.82 -19.53 6.54
N LEU A 127 -5.80 -18.65 6.61
CA LEU A 127 -6.87 -18.47 5.64
C LEU A 127 -6.87 -17.07 5.02
N ALA A 128 -5.75 -16.34 5.11
CA ALA A 128 -5.61 -14.96 4.66
C ALA A 128 -5.86 -14.81 3.16
N ASP A 129 -6.30 -13.60 2.75
CA ASP A 129 -6.51 -13.20 1.37
C ASP A 129 -7.46 -14.16 0.62
N ASN A 130 -8.66 -14.28 1.20
CA ASN A 130 -9.83 -14.98 0.66
C ASN A 130 -11.08 -14.13 0.92
N ASP A 131 -12.23 -14.56 0.46
CA ASP A 131 -13.49 -13.85 0.65
C ASP A 131 -14.50 -14.73 1.40
N PHE A 132 -14.65 -14.48 2.71
CA PHE A 132 -15.60 -15.23 3.54
C PHE A 132 -16.96 -14.53 3.69
N ASP A 133 -17.35 -13.68 2.74
CA ASP A 133 -18.70 -13.12 2.59
C ASP A 133 -19.23 -12.53 3.92
N TYR A 134 -18.41 -11.67 4.56
CA TYR A 134 -18.72 -11.03 5.85
C TYR A 134 -19.10 -11.98 6.98
N SER A 135 -18.75 -13.27 6.89
CA SER A 135 -19.01 -14.23 7.96
C SER A 135 -18.27 -13.83 9.23
N ARG A 136 -18.82 -14.24 10.37
CA ARG A 136 -18.18 -14.02 11.68
C ARG A 136 -17.18 -15.13 11.95
N ILE A 137 -16.14 -14.84 12.70
CA ILE A 137 -15.25 -15.87 13.25
C ILE A 137 -16.06 -16.66 14.29
N PRO A 138 -16.29 -17.98 14.09
CA PRO A 138 -17.07 -18.75 15.04
C PRO A 138 -16.35 -18.98 16.38
N SER A 139 -17.13 -19.07 17.48
CA SER A 139 -16.59 -19.38 18.82
C SER A 139 -15.88 -20.72 18.90
N GLU A 140 -16.23 -21.65 18.01
CA GLU A 140 -15.65 -22.99 17.87
C GLU A 140 -14.15 -22.97 17.55
N ILE A 141 -13.62 -21.83 17.10
CA ILE A 141 -12.16 -21.61 16.96
C ILE A 141 -11.42 -21.95 18.28
N GLY A 142 -12.07 -21.73 19.43
CA GLY A 142 -11.54 -22.09 20.74
C GLY A 142 -11.32 -23.59 20.98
N HIS A 143 -11.85 -24.48 20.14
CA HIS A 143 -11.60 -25.93 20.19
C HIS A 143 -10.19 -26.28 19.68
N LEU A 144 -9.59 -25.42 18.85
CA LEU A 144 -8.27 -25.64 18.28
C LEU A 144 -7.16 -25.28 19.29
N SER A 145 -7.18 -25.90 20.47
CA SER A 145 -6.31 -25.59 21.62
C SER A 145 -4.80 -25.77 21.36
N GLY A 146 -4.45 -26.42 20.24
CA GLY A 146 -3.08 -26.59 19.74
C GLY A 146 -2.51 -25.38 19.00
N LEU A 147 -3.35 -24.41 18.61
CA LEU A 147 -2.93 -23.31 17.75
C LEU A 147 -1.81 -22.46 18.37
N THR A 148 -0.78 -22.28 17.57
CA THR A 148 0.35 -21.37 17.80
C THR A 148 0.32 -20.18 16.83
N SER A 149 -0.31 -20.33 15.65
CA SER A 149 -0.45 -19.28 14.66
C SER A 149 -1.86 -19.27 14.06
N LEU A 150 -2.47 -18.09 14.05
CA LEU A 150 -3.79 -17.81 13.47
C LEU A 150 -3.68 -16.57 12.56
N ASN A 151 -3.97 -16.76 11.27
CA ASN A 151 -4.00 -15.68 10.30
C ASN A 151 -5.29 -15.73 9.47
N PHE A 152 -6.09 -14.66 9.59
CA PHE A 152 -7.32 -14.40 8.86
C PHE A 152 -7.31 -12.98 8.26
N SER A 153 -6.13 -12.43 7.97
CA SER A 153 -6.02 -11.09 7.38
C SER A 153 -6.57 -11.05 5.95
N PHE A 154 -7.08 -9.91 5.52
CA PHE A 154 -7.61 -9.71 4.15
C PHE A 154 -8.66 -10.75 3.73
N SER A 155 -9.58 -11.13 4.62
CA SER A 155 -10.47 -12.29 4.39
C SER A 155 -11.96 -11.96 4.40
N VAL A 156 -12.31 -10.65 4.33
CA VAL A 156 -13.68 -10.15 4.29
C VAL A 156 -14.55 -10.75 5.42
N LEU A 157 -13.98 -10.83 6.61
CA LEU A 157 -14.67 -11.25 7.83
C LEU A 157 -15.28 -10.05 8.55
N SER A 158 -16.35 -10.28 9.30
CA SER A 158 -17.05 -9.21 10.01
C SER A 158 -17.47 -9.56 11.45
N GLY A 159 -17.93 -8.55 12.16
CA GLY A 159 -18.52 -8.71 13.49
C GLY A 159 -17.52 -8.86 14.62
N GLN A 160 -18.02 -9.21 15.81
CA GLN A 160 -17.21 -9.29 17.04
C GLN A 160 -16.23 -10.47 17.00
N ILE A 161 -14.96 -10.22 17.26
CA ILE A 161 -13.93 -11.25 17.48
C ILE A 161 -14.31 -12.06 18.72
N PRO A 162 -14.42 -13.40 18.63
CA PRO A 162 -14.87 -14.25 19.73
C PRO A 162 -13.84 -14.31 20.86
N LEU A 163 -14.33 -14.21 22.12
CA LEU A 163 -13.46 -14.29 23.29
C LEU A 163 -12.76 -15.65 23.42
N GLU A 164 -13.31 -16.66 22.79
CA GLU A 164 -12.77 -18.02 22.76
C GLU A 164 -11.33 -18.07 22.25
N ILE A 165 -10.90 -17.11 21.45
CA ILE A 165 -9.49 -16.95 21.03
C ILE A 165 -8.58 -16.77 22.25
N SER A 166 -9.04 -16.11 23.33
CA SER A 166 -8.27 -15.95 24.57
C SER A 166 -7.99 -17.28 25.29
N LYS A 167 -8.69 -18.37 24.94
CA LYS A 167 -8.45 -19.71 25.49
C LYS A 167 -7.27 -20.42 24.81
N LEU A 168 -6.81 -19.92 23.65
CA LEU A 168 -5.72 -20.49 22.87
C LEU A 168 -4.36 -20.08 23.43
N SER A 169 -4.04 -20.52 24.65
CA SER A 169 -2.87 -20.06 25.42
C SER A 169 -1.50 -20.35 24.77
N LYS A 170 -1.46 -21.21 23.74
CA LYS A 170 -0.26 -21.52 22.97
C LYS A 170 -0.01 -20.54 21.81
N LEU A 171 -0.93 -19.62 21.55
CA LEU A 171 -0.77 -18.66 20.45
C LEU A 171 0.49 -17.82 20.60
N VAL A 172 1.28 -17.84 19.54
CA VAL A 172 2.50 -17.05 19.34
C VAL A 172 2.25 -15.92 18.35
N SER A 173 1.37 -16.15 17.37
CA SER A 173 1.05 -15.18 16.33
C SER A 173 -0.44 -15.11 16.07
N ILE A 174 -0.97 -13.87 16.03
CA ILE A 174 -2.33 -13.55 15.61
C ILE A 174 -2.26 -12.43 14.57
N ASP A 175 -2.89 -12.64 13.42
CA ASP A 175 -3.12 -11.62 12.42
C ASP A 175 -4.59 -11.68 11.96
N LEU A 176 -5.34 -10.62 12.25
CA LEU A 176 -6.74 -10.45 11.87
C LEU A 176 -6.95 -9.14 11.10
N SER A 177 -5.88 -8.60 10.53
CA SER A 177 -5.84 -7.28 9.92
C SER A 177 -6.65 -7.20 8.62
N PHE A 178 -7.10 -5.99 8.27
CA PHE A 178 -7.64 -5.63 6.96
C PHE A 178 -8.81 -6.52 6.50
N ASN A 179 -9.82 -6.67 7.36
CA ASN A 179 -11.06 -7.37 7.05
C ASN A 179 -12.21 -6.42 6.71
N VAL A 180 -11.91 -5.18 6.39
CA VAL A 180 -12.88 -4.15 5.99
C VAL A 180 -12.93 -4.06 4.45
N ASP A 181 -14.11 -3.78 3.94
CA ASP A 181 -14.31 -3.44 2.53
C ASP A 181 -14.89 -2.01 2.38
N SER A 182 -15.29 -1.67 1.16
CA SER A 182 -15.93 -0.40 0.83
C SER A 182 -17.24 -0.12 1.61
N SER A 183 -17.87 -1.13 2.21
CA SER A 183 -19.07 -0.98 3.04
C SER A 183 -18.77 -0.67 4.52
N TYR A 184 -17.50 -0.61 4.91
CA TYR A 184 -17.03 -0.41 6.29
C TYR A 184 -17.52 -1.49 7.28
N LEU A 185 -17.91 -2.66 6.77
CA LEU A 185 -18.25 -3.82 7.57
C LEU A 185 -16.97 -4.63 7.82
N GLY A 186 -16.50 -4.68 9.05
CA GLY A 186 -15.26 -5.38 9.40
C GLY A 186 -15.31 -6.02 10.78
N LEU A 187 -14.15 -6.51 11.20
CA LEU A 187 -13.98 -7.11 12.52
C LEU A 187 -14.03 -6.04 13.61
N LYS A 188 -14.60 -6.42 14.77
CA LYS A 188 -14.74 -5.55 15.93
C LYS A 188 -14.22 -6.24 17.18
N LEU A 189 -13.64 -5.47 18.08
CA LEU A 189 -13.16 -5.93 19.39
C LEU A 189 -13.58 -4.96 20.49
N GLU A 190 -14.88 -4.66 20.54
CA GLU A 190 -15.44 -3.66 21.44
C GLU A 190 -15.79 -4.23 22.84
N LYS A 191 -16.58 -5.31 22.87
CA LYS A 191 -17.02 -5.97 24.13
C LYS A 191 -17.21 -7.46 23.91
N PRO A 192 -16.36 -8.32 24.54
CA PRO A 192 -15.19 -7.97 25.36
C PRO A 192 -14.06 -7.37 24.52
N GLY A 193 -13.34 -6.38 25.09
CA GLY A 193 -12.30 -5.64 24.39
C GLY A 193 -10.93 -6.30 24.43
N LEU A 194 -9.91 -5.58 23.93
CA LEU A 194 -8.54 -6.04 23.74
C LEU A 194 -7.93 -6.64 25.04
N ARG A 195 -8.14 -6.02 26.20
CA ARG A 195 -7.67 -6.55 27.50
C ARG A 195 -8.13 -7.98 27.75
N SER A 196 -9.41 -8.28 27.49
CA SER A 196 -9.98 -9.60 27.71
C SER A 196 -9.49 -10.64 26.71
N LEU A 197 -9.26 -10.23 25.47
CA LEU A 197 -8.68 -11.09 24.44
C LEU A 197 -7.28 -11.56 24.86
N LEU A 198 -6.44 -10.66 25.35
CA LEU A 198 -5.02 -10.91 25.60
C LEU A 198 -4.69 -11.55 26.95
N GLN A 199 -5.67 -11.64 27.88
CA GLN A 199 -5.41 -12.02 29.29
C GLN A 199 -4.65 -13.34 29.49
N ASN A 200 -4.80 -14.34 28.60
CA ASN A 200 -4.17 -15.65 28.70
C ASN A 200 -3.11 -15.90 27.61
N LEU A 201 -2.89 -14.95 26.69
CA LEU A 201 -2.00 -15.12 25.54
C LEU A 201 -0.54 -14.73 25.88
N THR A 202 -0.01 -15.31 26.95
CA THR A 202 1.31 -14.94 27.50
C THR A 202 2.50 -15.31 26.61
N SER A 203 2.30 -16.23 25.65
CA SER A 203 3.32 -16.65 24.67
C SER A 203 3.35 -15.80 23.40
N LEU A 204 2.47 -14.78 23.31
CA LEU A 204 2.29 -13.99 22.10
C LEU A 204 3.55 -13.20 21.74
N LYS A 205 3.99 -13.36 20.49
CA LYS A 205 5.11 -12.62 19.87
C LYS A 205 4.62 -11.65 18.82
N VAL A 206 3.57 -12.01 18.07
CA VAL A 206 3.04 -11.19 16.98
C VAL A 206 1.55 -10.94 17.21
N LEU A 207 1.20 -9.67 17.30
CA LEU A 207 -0.20 -9.20 17.34
C LEU A 207 -0.41 -8.16 16.25
N ARG A 208 -1.23 -8.50 15.25
CA ARG A 208 -1.63 -7.61 14.16
C ARG A 208 -3.15 -7.55 14.10
N LEU A 209 -3.67 -6.34 14.27
CA LEU A 209 -5.11 -6.05 14.27
C LEU A 209 -5.42 -4.79 13.44
N SER A 210 -4.59 -4.46 12.43
CA SER A 210 -4.87 -3.27 11.60
C SER A 210 -6.29 -3.31 11.07
N ASP A 211 -6.98 -2.16 11.15
CA ASP A 211 -8.35 -1.98 10.66
C ASP A 211 -9.42 -2.81 11.41
N VAL A 212 -9.12 -3.25 12.62
CA VAL A 212 -10.11 -3.84 13.54
C VAL A 212 -10.70 -2.73 14.42
N SER A 213 -12.01 -2.58 14.41
CA SER A 213 -12.68 -1.58 15.28
C SER A 213 -12.56 -1.98 16.76
N ILE A 214 -11.54 -1.44 17.44
CA ILE A 214 -11.30 -1.64 18.88
C ILE A 214 -11.98 -0.53 19.67
N SER A 215 -11.90 0.71 19.23
CA SER A 215 -12.56 1.89 19.77
C SER A 215 -12.46 2.02 21.31
N SER A 216 -11.27 1.78 21.85
CA SER A 216 -10.98 1.81 23.29
C SER A 216 -9.57 2.34 23.59
N GLU A 217 -9.26 2.51 24.86
CA GLU A 217 -7.90 2.77 25.32
C GLU A 217 -7.00 1.55 25.12
N VAL A 218 -5.71 1.79 24.89
CA VAL A 218 -4.69 0.73 24.87
C VAL A 218 -4.47 0.21 26.29
N PRO A 219 -4.68 -1.09 26.58
CA PRO A 219 -4.56 -1.59 27.94
C PRO A 219 -3.10 -1.69 28.41
N ASP A 220 -2.80 -1.18 29.60
CA ASP A 220 -1.46 -1.29 30.25
C ASP A 220 -0.95 -2.74 30.33
N THR A 221 -1.87 -3.71 30.38
CA THR A 221 -1.54 -5.14 30.43
C THR A 221 -0.81 -5.66 29.21
N LEU A 222 -0.82 -4.93 28.08
CA LEU A 222 0.04 -5.24 26.93
C LEU A 222 1.52 -5.27 27.29
N ALA A 223 1.96 -4.42 28.21
CA ALA A 223 3.33 -4.40 28.69
C ALA A 223 3.76 -5.67 29.46
N ASN A 224 2.81 -6.54 29.85
CA ASN A 224 3.09 -7.83 30.47
C ASN A 224 3.48 -8.91 29.45
N LEU A 225 3.23 -8.66 28.15
CA LEU A 225 3.58 -9.60 27.07
C LEU A 225 5.05 -9.45 26.69
N THR A 226 5.95 -9.85 27.60
CA THR A 226 7.41 -9.65 27.44
C THR A 226 8.02 -10.39 26.26
N SER A 227 7.32 -11.37 25.68
CA SER A 227 7.72 -12.08 24.46
C SER A 227 7.37 -11.33 23.17
N LEU A 228 6.59 -10.23 23.26
CA LEU A 228 6.09 -9.51 22.11
C LEU A 228 7.22 -8.89 21.29
N THR A 229 7.26 -9.21 20.01
CA THR A 229 8.18 -8.67 19.01
C THR A 229 7.51 -7.71 18.05
N THR A 230 6.22 -7.91 17.80
CA THR A 230 5.44 -7.12 16.84
C THR A 230 4.10 -6.76 17.44
N LEU A 231 3.82 -5.46 17.50
CA LEU A 231 2.54 -4.89 17.89
C LEU A 231 2.09 -3.91 16.81
N VAL A 232 1.03 -4.29 16.08
CA VAL A 232 0.45 -3.47 15.02
C VAL A 232 -1.04 -3.31 15.30
N LEU A 233 -1.45 -2.08 15.60
CA LEU A 233 -2.79 -1.65 15.93
C LEU A 233 -3.18 -0.41 15.09
N GLU A 234 -2.78 -0.40 13.83
CA GLU A 234 -3.04 0.68 12.88
C GLU A 234 -4.56 0.79 12.62
N TYR A 235 -5.07 2.02 12.55
CA TYR A 235 -6.47 2.33 12.19
C TYR A 235 -7.51 1.54 13.03
N CYS A 236 -7.27 1.43 14.33
CA CYS A 236 -8.13 0.65 15.26
C CYS A 236 -9.14 1.51 16.03
N GLY A 237 -9.21 2.83 15.79
CA GLY A 237 -10.05 3.74 16.56
C GLY A 237 -9.59 3.88 18.01
N LEU A 238 -8.32 3.65 18.32
CA LEU A 238 -7.75 3.79 19.65
C LEU A 238 -7.80 5.25 20.11
N HIS A 239 -8.01 5.44 21.41
CA HIS A 239 -8.07 6.76 22.03
C HIS A 239 -7.42 6.74 23.42
N GLY A 240 -7.37 7.91 24.08
CA GLY A 240 -6.75 8.05 25.40
C GLY A 240 -5.23 8.09 25.31
N GLU A 241 -4.55 7.87 26.44
CA GLU A 241 -3.10 7.95 26.53
C GLU A 241 -2.44 6.58 26.27
N PHE A 242 -1.46 6.56 25.37
CA PHE A 242 -0.69 5.35 25.06
C PHE A 242 0.21 4.96 26.24
N PRO A 243 0.17 3.69 26.72
CA PRO A 243 0.98 3.25 27.86
C PRO A 243 2.47 3.28 27.57
N ILE A 244 3.21 4.13 28.26
CA ILE A 244 4.67 4.32 28.11
C ILE A 244 5.44 3.00 28.33
N SER A 245 4.93 2.12 29.19
CA SER A 245 5.52 0.82 29.50
C SER A 245 5.72 -0.09 28.29
N ILE A 246 4.96 0.13 27.20
CA ILE A 246 5.11 -0.64 25.96
C ILE A 246 6.46 -0.34 25.28
N PHE A 247 6.98 0.89 25.36
CA PHE A 247 8.31 1.23 24.82
C PHE A 247 9.47 0.50 25.52
N TYR A 248 9.22 -0.08 26.70
CA TYR A 248 10.22 -0.83 27.48
C TYR A 248 10.12 -2.34 27.29
N LEU A 249 9.25 -2.83 26.40
CA LEU A 249 9.19 -4.27 26.09
C LEU A 249 10.53 -4.76 25.52
N PRO A 250 11.15 -5.79 26.15
CA PRO A 250 12.55 -6.14 25.87
C PRO A 250 12.79 -6.74 24.48
N ASN A 251 11.76 -7.26 23.85
CA ASN A 251 11.83 -7.93 22.56
C ASN A 251 11.10 -7.20 21.43
N LEU A 252 10.49 -6.04 21.69
CA LEU A 252 9.68 -5.33 20.74
C LEU A 252 10.53 -4.75 19.59
N GLN A 253 10.30 -5.24 18.39
CA GLN A 253 10.97 -4.83 17.15
C GLN A 253 10.10 -3.92 16.29
N VAL A 254 8.79 -4.18 16.26
CA VAL A 254 7.84 -3.42 15.45
C VAL A 254 6.75 -2.88 16.36
N LEU A 255 6.61 -1.56 16.38
CA LEU A 255 5.49 -0.86 17.00
C LEU A 255 4.83 0.02 15.94
N ASP A 256 3.58 -0.27 15.64
CA ASP A 256 2.75 0.52 14.75
C ASP A 256 1.38 0.76 15.40
N VAL A 257 1.08 2.02 15.69
CA VAL A 257 -0.21 2.49 16.18
C VAL A 257 -0.73 3.65 15.32
N SER A 258 -0.31 3.71 14.09
CA SER A 258 -0.64 4.76 13.13
C SER A 258 -2.16 4.86 12.90
N TRP A 259 -2.60 6.01 12.38
CA TRP A 259 -3.99 6.27 12.00
C TRP A 259 -5.01 6.14 13.15
N ASN A 260 -4.57 6.37 14.38
CA ASN A 260 -5.43 6.48 15.56
C ASN A 260 -5.46 7.95 16.03
N ILE A 261 -6.23 8.76 15.34
CA ILE A 261 -6.21 10.24 15.47
C ILE A 261 -6.53 10.76 16.88
N TYR A 262 -7.22 9.97 17.71
CA TYR A 262 -7.55 10.30 19.09
C TYR A 262 -6.60 9.66 20.12
N LEU A 263 -5.60 8.89 19.68
CA LEU A 263 -4.59 8.30 20.55
C LEU A 263 -3.54 9.35 20.89
N THR A 264 -3.49 9.74 22.15
CA THR A 264 -2.50 10.68 22.69
C THR A 264 -1.32 9.94 23.27
N GLY A 265 -0.20 10.63 23.45
CA GLY A 265 0.98 10.05 24.08
C GLY A 265 2.19 10.96 23.98
N HIS A 266 3.26 10.53 24.61
CA HIS A 266 4.57 11.17 24.48
C HIS A 266 5.66 10.10 24.45
N LEU A 267 6.77 10.43 23.82
CA LEU A 267 7.94 9.53 23.83
C LEU A 267 8.64 9.62 25.19
N SER A 268 8.93 8.45 25.76
CA SER A 268 9.78 8.33 26.92
C SER A 268 11.26 8.19 26.53
N GLU A 269 12.16 8.14 27.54
CA GLU A 269 13.56 7.81 27.28
C GLU A 269 13.69 6.35 26.80
N PHE A 270 14.43 6.14 25.71
CA PHE A 270 14.68 4.82 25.14
C PHE A 270 15.91 4.14 25.77
N HIS A 271 15.77 2.85 26.06
CA HIS A 271 16.88 2.07 26.61
C HIS A 271 17.90 1.71 25.51
N PRO A 272 19.23 1.74 25.80
CA PRO A 272 20.26 1.41 24.81
C PRO A 272 20.19 -0.02 24.23
N SER A 273 19.53 -0.95 24.92
CA SER A 273 19.33 -2.33 24.46
C SER A 273 18.00 -2.57 23.76
N SER A 274 17.25 -1.52 23.45
CA SER A 274 15.97 -1.67 22.72
C SER A 274 16.22 -2.26 21.34
N PRO A 275 15.55 -3.38 20.97
CA PRO A 275 15.69 -4.00 19.66
C PRO A 275 14.77 -3.38 18.60
N LEU A 276 14.18 -2.22 18.86
CA LEU A 276 13.17 -1.60 18.01
C LEU A 276 13.74 -1.29 16.62
N GLN A 277 13.04 -1.77 15.59
CA GLN A 277 13.38 -1.62 14.17
C GLN A 277 12.41 -0.68 13.46
N GLN A 278 11.13 -0.72 13.85
CA GLN A 278 10.09 0.12 13.24
C GLN A 278 9.31 0.82 14.35
N LEU A 279 9.18 2.14 14.23
CA LEU A 279 8.39 2.99 15.13
C LEU A 279 7.49 3.89 14.33
N MET A 280 6.22 3.48 14.22
CA MET A 280 5.20 4.09 13.38
C MET A 280 4.09 4.66 14.27
N LEU A 281 4.00 5.99 14.34
CA LEU A 281 3.04 6.74 15.16
C LEU A 281 2.23 7.72 14.30
N SER A 282 2.31 7.63 12.98
CA SER A 282 1.73 8.60 12.06
C SER A 282 0.21 8.76 12.24
N ALA A 283 -0.29 9.94 11.97
CA ALA A 283 -1.70 10.28 12.11
C ALA A 283 -2.27 9.91 13.49
N THR A 284 -1.52 10.29 14.55
CA THR A 284 -1.97 10.20 15.94
C THR A 284 -1.90 11.57 16.62
N SER A 285 -2.40 11.66 17.85
CA SER A 285 -2.27 12.86 18.70
C SER A 285 -1.04 12.82 19.62
N PHE A 286 -0.01 12.04 19.29
CA PHE A 286 1.25 12.07 20.04
C PHE A 286 1.88 13.47 20.01
N LEU A 287 2.46 13.87 21.12
CA LEU A 287 2.93 15.24 21.33
C LEU A 287 4.24 15.34 22.12
N GLY A 288 4.75 16.55 22.25
CA GLY A 288 5.96 16.83 23.02
C GLY A 288 7.23 16.81 22.16
N LYS A 289 8.37 16.58 22.78
CA LYS A 289 9.68 16.58 22.12
C LYS A 289 10.15 15.15 21.87
N ILE A 290 10.92 14.96 20.82
CA ILE A 290 11.66 13.71 20.63
C ILE A 290 12.82 13.71 21.63
N PRO A 291 12.93 12.70 22.51
CA PRO A 291 14.01 12.64 23.49
C PRO A 291 15.37 12.36 22.83
N SER A 292 16.45 12.81 23.45
CA SER A 292 17.81 12.58 22.91
C SER A 292 18.20 11.10 22.90
N SER A 293 17.57 10.29 23.74
CA SER A 293 17.75 8.83 23.75
C SER A 293 17.16 8.12 22.53
N ILE A 294 16.46 8.81 21.63
CA ILE A 294 16.09 8.23 20.33
C ILE A 294 17.32 7.66 19.62
N GLY A 295 18.48 8.30 19.78
CA GLY A 295 19.75 7.82 19.24
C GLY A 295 20.26 6.50 19.81
N ASN A 296 19.59 5.93 20.82
CA ASN A 296 19.88 4.61 21.38
C ASN A 296 19.26 3.46 20.57
N LEU A 297 18.31 3.77 19.67
CA LEU A 297 17.60 2.78 18.86
C LEU A 297 18.45 2.33 17.67
N ASN A 298 19.58 1.68 17.93
CA ASN A 298 20.60 1.35 16.94
C ASN A 298 20.13 0.42 15.80
N PHE A 299 19.01 -0.28 15.98
CA PHE A 299 18.41 -1.18 14.99
C PHE A 299 17.27 -0.52 14.20
N LEU A 300 16.94 0.75 14.53
CA LEU A 300 15.83 1.43 13.89
C LEU A 300 16.12 1.68 12.41
N ASN A 301 15.24 1.16 11.54
CA ASN A 301 15.31 1.33 10.11
C ASN A 301 14.11 2.11 9.54
N GLN A 302 12.98 2.15 10.25
CA GLN A 302 11.81 2.93 9.86
C GLN A 302 11.31 3.79 11.01
N LEU A 303 11.10 5.07 10.73
CA LEU A 303 10.59 6.07 11.67
C LEU A 303 9.51 6.90 10.99
N ASP A 304 8.26 6.79 11.45
CA ASP A 304 7.15 7.59 10.97
C ASP A 304 6.45 8.31 12.12
N PHE A 305 6.62 9.61 12.16
CA PHE A 305 5.96 10.52 13.10
C PHE A 305 5.08 11.53 12.36
N SER A 306 4.75 11.28 11.10
CA SER A 306 3.96 12.23 10.30
C SER A 306 2.58 12.51 10.88
N ALA A 307 2.06 13.69 10.60
CA ALA A 307 0.72 14.12 11.02
C ALA A 307 0.44 13.91 12.52
N CYS A 308 1.43 14.25 13.37
CA CYS A 308 1.33 14.23 14.82
C CYS A 308 1.36 15.64 15.42
N ASN A 309 1.49 15.73 16.74
CA ASN A 309 1.64 17.00 17.46
C ASN A 309 3.03 17.18 18.08
N PHE A 310 4.06 16.53 17.53
CA PHE A 310 5.43 16.70 18.02
C PHE A 310 5.93 18.13 17.83
N SER A 311 6.78 18.58 18.74
CA SER A 311 7.29 19.96 18.77
C SER A 311 8.73 20.03 19.26
N GLY A 312 9.30 21.23 19.27
CA GLY A 312 10.70 21.45 19.67
C GLY A 312 11.69 21.12 18.56
N SER A 313 12.97 21.10 18.88
CA SER A 313 14.04 20.82 17.91
C SER A 313 14.29 19.31 17.75
N LEU A 314 14.66 18.89 16.55
CA LEU A 314 15.13 17.53 16.32
C LEU A 314 16.44 17.30 17.10
N PRO A 315 16.55 16.22 17.90
CA PRO A 315 17.77 15.95 18.67
C PRO A 315 18.91 15.53 17.74
N ALA A 316 20.12 16.03 18.00
CA ALA A 316 21.29 15.71 17.18
C ALA A 316 21.61 14.20 17.14
N SER A 317 21.19 13.46 18.17
CA SER A 317 21.33 12.01 18.29
C SER A 317 20.52 11.23 17.23
N LEU A 318 19.47 11.82 16.66
CA LEU A 318 18.74 11.22 15.53
C LEU A 318 19.70 10.92 14.36
N GLY A 319 20.70 11.78 14.13
CA GLY A 319 21.72 11.55 13.11
C GLY A 319 22.69 10.39 13.39
N ASN A 320 22.56 9.69 14.53
CA ASN A 320 23.33 8.49 14.83
C ASN A 320 22.65 7.21 14.34
N LEU A 321 21.38 7.28 13.92
CA LEU A 321 20.58 6.14 13.47
C LEU A 321 20.87 5.82 12.01
N THR A 322 22.09 5.42 11.71
CA THR A 322 22.58 5.23 10.35
C THR A 322 21.94 4.05 9.59
N GLN A 323 21.15 3.22 10.27
CA GLN A 323 20.36 2.14 9.63
C GLN A 323 19.02 2.62 9.09
N LEU A 324 18.62 3.88 9.35
CA LEU A 324 17.35 4.42 8.86
C LEU A 324 17.35 4.46 7.34
N ASN A 325 16.35 3.80 6.76
CA ASN A 325 16.04 3.85 5.33
C ASN A 325 14.73 4.59 5.02
N TYR A 326 13.84 4.70 6.00
CA TYR A 326 12.57 5.43 5.92
C TYR A 326 12.44 6.41 7.09
N VAL A 327 12.23 7.70 6.78
CA VAL A 327 11.94 8.75 7.78
C VAL A 327 10.84 9.65 7.28
N SER A 328 9.74 9.72 8.02
CA SER A 328 8.72 10.75 7.85
C SER A 328 8.54 11.54 9.15
N LEU A 329 8.66 12.85 9.06
CA LEU A 329 8.46 13.81 10.15
C LEU A 329 7.37 14.83 9.80
N SER A 330 6.72 14.66 8.65
CA SER A 330 5.84 15.65 8.02
C SER A 330 4.67 16.07 8.90
N PHE A 331 4.14 17.26 8.65
CA PHE A 331 2.96 17.81 9.31
C PHE A 331 3.05 17.78 10.85
N ASN A 332 4.19 18.20 11.39
CA ASN A 332 4.43 18.40 12.82
C ASN A 332 4.78 19.85 13.14
N LYS A 333 4.95 20.14 14.43
CA LYS A 333 5.28 21.48 14.94
C LYS A 333 6.76 21.61 15.32
N PHE A 334 7.65 20.88 14.62
CA PHE A 334 9.07 20.95 14.89
C PHE A 334 9.65 22.35 14.61
N ASN A 335 10.54 22.78 15.48
CA ASN A 335 11.40 23.93 15.18
C ASN A 335 12.62 23.43 14.39
N VAL A 336 12.51 23.47 13.08
CA VAL A 336 13.53 22.94 12.17
C VAL A 336 14.59 23.98 11.94
N GLY A 337 15.56 24.13 12.85
CA GLY A 337 16.67 25.07 12.73
C GLY A 337 17.65 24.65 11.64
N THR A 338 18.33 23.54 11.82
CA THR A 338 19.26 22.99 10.83
C THR A 338 19.04 21.49 10.65
N LEU A 339 18.88 21.07 9.39
CA LEU A 339 18.72 19.67 9.03
C LEU A 339 20.07 18.93 8.85
N GLN A 340 21.17 19.52 9.33
CA GLN A 340 22.52 18.96 9.16
C GLN A 340 22.68 17.55 9.71
N LEU A 341 21.91 17.21 10.73
CA LEU A 341 21.90 15.85 11.30
C LEU A 341 21.46 14.79 10.28
N LEU A 342 20.53 15.13 9.36
CA LEU A 342 20.02 14.20 8.36
C LEU A 342 21.09 13.78 7.35
N GLY A 343 22.07 14.64 7.05
CA GLY A 343 23.15 14.32 6.12
C GLY A 343 24.05 13.15 6.52
N LYS A 344 23.86 12.61 7.74
CA LYS A 344 24.55 11.40 8.21
C LYS A 344 23.78 10.11 7.90
N LEU A 345 22.50 10.22 7.53
CA LEU A 345 21.60 9.09 7.30
C LEU A 345 21.70 8.64 5.84
N THR A 346 22.88 8.20 5.42
CA THR A 346 23.21 7.93 4.01
C THR A 346 22.45 6.74 3.40
N GLU A 347 21.86 5.86 4.22
CA GLU A 347 21.05 4.72 3.80
C GLU A 347 19.58 5.08 3.53
N LEU A 348 19.19 6.37 3.73
CA LEU A 348 17.82 6.80 3.49
C LEU A 348 17.44 6.61 2.01
N THR A 349 16.34 5.89 1.82
CA THR A 349 15.63 5.74 0.54
C THR A 349 14.37 6.60 0.49
N HIS A 350 13.73 6.86 1.62
CA HIS A 350 12.51 7.66 1.74
C HIS A 350 12.68 8.73 2.81
N LEU A 351 12.42 9.98 2.44
CA LEU A 351 12.45 11.12 3.34
C LEU A 351 11.27 12.04 3.09
N ASP A 352 10.42 12.20 4.10
CA ASP A 352 9.30 13.13 4.07
C ASP A 352 9.45 14.20 5.17
N LEU A 353 9.59 15.44 4.72
CA LEU A 353 9.69 16.67 5.53
C LEU A 353 8.61 17.69 5.14
N SER A 354 7.50 17.23 4.59
CA SER A 354 6.39 18.10 4.17
C SER A 354 5.76 18.80 5.38
N GLY A 355 5.26 20.02 5.20
CA GLY A 355 4.52 20.73 6.24
C GLY A 355 5.31 21.10 7.50
N LEU A 356 6.65 21.23 7.43
CA LEU A 356 7.52 21.53 8.57
C LEU A 356 7.92 23.02 8.68
N ASN A 357 7.30 23.89 7.91
CA ASN A 357 7.66 25.31 7.86
C ASN A 357 9.15 25.54 7.52
N LEU A 358 9.70 24.81 6.56
CA LEU A 358 11.05 25.02 6.04
C LEU A 358 11.09 26.31 5.21
N TYR A 359 12.11 27.16 5.43
CA TYR A 359 12.26 28.45 4.76
C TYR A 359 13.51 28.50 3.89
N SER A 360 13.53 29.44 2.96
CA SER A 360 14.64 29.79 2.09
C SER A 360 14.86 28.81 0.94
N SER A 361 16.00 28.14 0.89
CA SER A 361 16.33 27.18 -0.18
C SER A 361 16.13 25.74 0.27
N ILE A 362 15.99 24.84 -0.69
CA ILE A 362 16.10 23.41 -0.45
C ILE A 362 17.41 23.14 0.30
N PRO A 363 17.39 22.45 1.45
CA PRO A 363 18.59 22.24 2.26
C PRO A 363 19.68 21.48 1.50
N SER A 364 20.85 22.09 1.35
CA SER A 364 21.96 21.50 0.58
C SER A 364 22.47 20.19 1.17
N VAL A 365 22.28 19.97 2.47
CA VAL A 365 22.67 18.72 3.16
C VAL A 365 21.96 17.49 2.58
N LEU A 366 20.77 17.66 2.00
CA LEU A 366 20.01 16.56 1.39
C LEU A 366 20.77 15.93 0.21
N SER A 367 21.65 16.69 -0.46
CA SER A 367 22.46 16.17 -1.57
C SER A 367 23.45 15.05 -1.17
N ASN A 368 23.66 14.83 0.13
CA ASN A 368 24.47 13.74 0.64
C ASN A 368 23.71 12.40 0.71
N LEU A 369 22.38 12.45 0.60
CA LEU A 369 21.51 11.29 0.73
C LEU A 369 21.32 10.61 -0.63
N THR A 370 22.41 10.15 -1.21
CA THR A 370 22.45 9.66 -2.61
C THR A 370 21.63 8.39 -2.86
N GLN A 371 21.18 7.69 -1.82
CA GLN A 371 20.31 6.52 -1.93
C GLN A 371 18.82 6.87 -1.98
N LEU A 372 18.45 8.17 -1.85
CA LEU A 372 17.06 8.58 -1.88
C LEU A 372 16.39 8.22 -3.21
N THR A 373 15.29 7.51 -3.08
CA THR A 373 14.33 7.21 -4.14
C THR A 373 13.08 8.08 -4.05
N HIS A 374 12.68 8.50 -2.86
CA HIS A 374 11.51 9.33 -2.60
C HIS A 374 11.88 10.50 -1.70
N LEU A 375 11.60 11.71 -2.15
CA LEU A 375 11.84 12.95 -1.40
C LEU A 375 10.60 13.84 -1.47
N TYR A 376 10.00 14.10 -0.30
CA TYR A 376 8.81 14.94 -0.16
C TYR A 376 9.15 16.16 0.71
N LEU A 377 8.99 17.35 0.14
CA LEU A 377 9.23 18.65 0.76
C LEU A 377 8.03 19.59 0.56
N SER A 378 6.87 19.05 0.23
CA SER A 378 5.66 19.83 -0.07
C SER A 378 5.16 20.62 1.15
N SER A 379 4.27 21.58 0.90
CA SER A 379 3.62 22.36 1.97
C SER A 379 4.61 23.05 2.93
N ASN A 380 5.69 23.62 2.37
CA ASN A 380 6.70 24.38 3.08
C ASN A 380 6.77 25.83 2.60
N HIS A 381 7.77 26.59 3.04
CA HIS A 381 8.00 27.99 2.63
C HIS A 381 9.32 28.14 1.85
N LEU A 382 9.68 27.11 1.08
CA LEU A 382 10.87 27.14 0.25
C LEU A 382 10.68 28.15 -0.88
N SER A 383 11.56 29.14 -1.00
CA SER A 383 11.28 30.36 -1.80
C SER A 383 12.35 30.74 -2.81
N ARG A 384 13.41 29.94 -2.95
CA ARG A 384 14.50 30.20 -3.90
C ARG A 384 14.38 29.28 -5.12
N GLU A 385 15.33 29.42 -6.05
CA GLU A 385 15.46 28.52 -7.19
C GLU A 385 15.76 27.09 -6.75
N ILE A 386 15.30 26.12 -7.53
CA ILE A 386 15.69 24.73 -7.36
C ILE A 386 17.18 24.61 -7.67
N THR A 387 17.98 24.30 -6.68
CA THR A 387 19.44 24.27 -6.81
C THR A 387 19.92 23.00 -7.51
N SER A 388 21.04 23.10 -8.23
CA SER A 388 21.66 21.94 -8.89
C SER A 388 22.08 20.81 -7.94
N HIS A 389 22.15 21.06 -6.63
CA HIS A 389 22.50 20.03 -5.65
C HIS A 389 21.50 18.86 -5.60
N ILE A 390 20.23 19.10 -5.96
CA ILE A 390 19.21 18.04 -5.98
C ILE A 390 19.52 16.99 -7.04
N THR A 391 20.24 17.36 -8.10
CA THR A 391 20.60 16.44 -9.18
C THR A 391 21.68 15.40 -8.80
N ASN A 392 22.26 15.54 -7.61
CA ASN A 392 23.11 14.49 -7.02
C ASN A 392 22.30 13.26 -6.58
N LEU A 393 20.98 13.42 -6.43
CA LEU A 393 20.08 12.36 -6.00
C LEU A 393 19.62 11.52 -7.22
N THR A 394 20.57 10.88 -7.87
CA THR A 394 20.36 10.19 -9.15
C THR A 394 19.45 8.95 -9.08
N HIS A 395 19.15 8.47 -7.88
CA HIS A 395 18.23 7.35 -7.64
C HIS A 395 16.77 7.79 -7.43
N LEU A 396 16.48 9.11 -7.44
CA LEU A 396 15.12 9.59 -7.26
C LEU A 396 14.17 9.02 -8.30
N ILE A 397 13.07 8.46 -7.79
CA ILE A 397 11.90 7.97 -8.51
C ILE A 397 10.74 8.96 -8.34
N SER A 398 10.57 9.49 -7.12
CA SER A 398 9.51 10.46 -6.80
C SER A 398 10.10 11.69 -6.11
N LEU A 399 9.71 12.87 -6.61
CA LEU A 399 10.07 14.16 -6.05
C LEU A 399 8.84 15.06 -5.95
N ASP A 400 8.44 15.40 -4.72
CA ASP A 400 7.37 16.33 -4.44
C ASP A 400 7.94 17.62 -3.80
N LEU A 401 7.83 18.72 -4.50
CA LEU A 401 8.18 20.07 -4.06
C LEU A 401 6.95 20.99 -4.11
N SER A 402 5.76 20.46 -4.19
CA SER A 402 4.51 21.20 -4.36
C SER A 402 4.22 22.13 -3.19
N THR A 403 3.31 23.07 -3.40
CA THR A 403 2.84 23.97 -2.34
C THR A 403 4.00 24.65 -1.59
N ASN A 404 4.85 25.34 -2.36
CA ASN A 404 5.99 26.11 -1.89
C ASN A 404 6.03 27.51 -2.58
N GLN A 405 7.12 28.23 -2.47
CA GLN A 405 7.32 29.54 -3.11
C GLN A 405 8.54 29.50 -4.06
N LEU A 406 8.82 28.32 -4.61
CA LEU A 406 9.98 28.10 -5.48
C LEU A 406 9.86 28.92 -6.78
N ARG A 407 11.00 29.33 -7.33
CA ARG A 407 11.09 30.21 -8.50
C ARG A 407 11.97 29.62 -9.59
N SER A 408 11.72 30.06 -10.82
CA SER A 408 12.62 29.79 -11.95
C SER A 408 13.97 30.52 -11.81
N PRO A 409 15.02 30.06 -12.52
CA PRO A 409 15.02 28.96 -13.47
C PRO A 409 15.18 27.58 -12.81
N ILE A 410 14.61 26.54 -13.44
CA ILE A 410 14.95 25.16 -13.11
C ILE A 410 16.31 24.86 -13.76
N PRO A 411 17.27 24.31 -13.04
CA PRO A 411 18.60 24.05 -13.60
C PRO A 411 18.54 22.98 -14.70
N ARG A 412 19.27 23.19 -15.79
CA ARG A 412 19.32 22.21 -16.90
C ARG A 412 19.82 20.83 -16.47
N SER A 413 20.64 20.76 -15.41
CA SER A 413 21.09 19.50 -14.82
C SER A 413 19.95 18.65 -14.25
N PHE A 414 18.73 19.20 -14.12
CA PHE A 414 17.53 18.45 -13.71
C PHE A 414 17.29 17.23 -14.63
N SER A 415 17.64 17.35 -15.90
CA SER A 415 17.60 16.24 -16.87
C SER A 415 18.53 15.04 -16.53
N GLU A 416 19.41 15.17 -15.53
CA GLU A 416 20.25 14.08 -15.03
C GLU A 416 19.52 13.14 -14.07
N LEU A 417 18.34 13.51 -13.58
CA LEU A 417 17.48 12.66 -12.76
C LEU A 417 16.78 11.59 -13.61
N LYS A 418 17.56 10.68 -14.18
CA LYS A 418 17.10 9.73 -15.20
C LYS A 418 16.12 8.68 -14.71
N ASN A 419 16.07 8.43 -13.39
CA ASN A 419 15.17 7.46 -12.77
C ASN A 419 13.84 8.10 -12.33
N LEU A 420 13.70 9.43 -12.46
CA LEU A 420 12.52 10.13 -11.99
C LEU A 420 11.29 9.73 -12.82
N GLU A 421 10.27 9.23 -12.11
CA GLU A 421 8.99 8.77 -12.66
C GLU A 421 7.85 9.72 -12.29
N ILE A 422 7.90 10.31 -11.08
CA ILE A 422 6.87 11.20 -10.55
C ILE A 422 7.52 12.52 -10.14
N LEU A 423 7.00 13.62 -10.68
CA LEU A 423 7.44 14.97 -10.35
C LEU A 423 6.25 15.87 -10.08
N ASP A 424 6.13 16.34 -8.85
CA ASP A 424 5.16 17.36 -8.45
C ASP A 424 5.86 18.68 -8.09
N LEU A 425 5.59 19.72 -8.86
CA LEU A 425 6.03 21.11 -8.65
C LEU A 425 4.84 22.05 -8.52
N SER A 426 3.63 21.54 -8.31
CA SER A 426 2.39 22.31 -8.28
C SER A 426 2.41 23.38 -7.18
N PHE A 427 1.57 24.39 -7.34
CA PHE A 427 1.40 25.48 -6.36
C PHE A 427 2.71 26.13 -5.93
N ASN A 428 3.51 26.55 -6.93
CA ASN A 428 4.76 27.30 -6.76
C ASN A 428 4.73 28.63 -7.54
N ASN A 429 5.84 29.32 -7.62
CA ASN A 429 5.97 30.59 -8.37
C ASN A 429 7.02 30.46 -9.49
N LEU A 430 6.88 29.41 -10.31
CA LEU A 430 7.90 29.06 -11.31
C LEU A 430 7.95 30.02 -12.50
N GLY A 431 6.85 30.73 -12.82
CA GLY A 431 6.84 31.76 -13.88
C GLY A 431 7.20 31.21 -15.27
N SER A 432 8.26 31.72 -15.88
CA SER A 432 8.71 31.26 -17.20
C SER A 432 9.41 29.89 -17.12
N LEU A 433 8.89 28.91 -17.84
CA LEU A 433 9.36 27.53 -17.78
C LEU A 433 9.59 26.93 -19.18
N GLU A 434 10.75 26.33 -19.37
CA GLU A 434 11.05 25.51 -20.56
C GLU A 434 10.57 24.07 -20.27
N LEU A 435 9.42 23.66 -20.79
CA LEU A 435 8.86 22.32 -20.58
C LEU A 435 9.76 21.20 -21.12
N GLU A 436 10.62 21.51 -22.10
CA GLU A 436 11.55 20.58 -22.68
C GLU A 436 12.46 19.89 -21.66
N ILE A 437 12.78 20.55 -20.54
CA ILE A 437 13.62 19.98 -19.47
C ILE A 437 12.97 18.73 -18.91
N PHE A 438 11.67 18.75 -18.68
CA PHE A 438 10.92 17.60 -18.14
C PHE A 438 10.69 16.52 -19.21
N LEU A 439 10.44 16.95 -20.45
CA LEU A 439 10.24 16.02 -21.56
C LEU A 439 11.51 15.24 -21.95
N MET A 440 12.67 15.65 -21.44
CA MET A 440 13.93 14.91 -21.58
C MET A 440 14.13 13.83 -20.51
N LEU A 441 13.33 13.80 -19.45
CA LEU A 441 13.34 12.78 -18.39
C LEU A 441 12.63 11.52 -18.90
N LYS A 442 13.42 10.55 -19.39
CA LYS A 442 12.88 9.40 -20.16
C LYS A 442 11.89 8.52 -19.39
N ASN A 443 12.04 8.44 -18.07
CA ASN A 443 11.21 7.60 -17.21
C ASN A 443 10.04 8.36 -16.59
N LEU A 444 9.98 9.69 -16.76
CA LEU A 444 8.91 10.50 -16.18
C LEU A 444 7.57 10.10 -16.78
N THR A 445 6.65 9.67 -15.94
CA THR A 445 5.30 9.24 -16.28
C THR A 445 4.23 10.15 -15.71
N SER A 446 4.48 10.80 -14.57
CA SER A 446 3.57 11.75 -13.93
C SER A 446 4.26 13.10 -13.75
N LEU A 447 3.61 14.16 -14.22
CA LEU A 447 4.08 15.54 -14.11
C LEU A 447 2.93 16.45 -13.70
N ASP A 448 3.04 17.05 -12.51
CA ASP A 448 2.13 18.10 -12.03
C ASP A 448 2.86 19.44 -11.92
N LEU A 449 2.37 20.45 -12.64
CA LEU A 449 2.82 21.84 -12.60
C LEU A 449 1.70 22.82 -12.25
N SER A 450 0.57 22.32 -11.76
CA SER A 450 -0.64 23.11 -11.47
C SER A 450 -0.37 24.28 -10.54
N GLY A 451 -1.22 25.29 -10.59
CA GLY A 451 -1.12 26.45 -9.70
C GLY A 451 0.15 27.29 -9.87
N ASN A 452 0.86 27.15 -10.99
CA ASN A 452 1.99 27.99 -11.36
C ASN A 452 1.57 29.00 -12.42
N ASN A 453 2.01 30.25 -12.29
CA ASN A 453 1.77 31.27 -13.33
C ASN A 453 2.74 31.08 -14.49
N LEU A 454 2.52 30.06 -15.31
CA LEU A 454 3.47 29.63 -16.33
C LEU A 454 3.40 30.55 -17.58
N THR A 455 4.55 30.94 -18.07
CA THR A 455 4.71 31.32 -19.48
C THR A 455 5.39 30.15 -20.17
N VAL A 456 4.59 29.33 -20.85
CA VAL A 456 5.08 28.12 -21.51
C VAL A 456 5.84 28.48 -22.76
N LEU A 457 7.14 28.29 -22.75
CA LEU A 457 8.01 28.47 -23.92
C LEU A 457 8.14 27.12 -24.62
N THR A 458 7.28 26.84 -25.59
CA THR A 458 7.44 25.66 -26.45
C THR A 458 8.32 26.00 -27.65
N LYS A 459 9.58 25.59 -27.63
CA LYS A 459 10.38 25.54 -28.85
C LYS A 459 9.87 24.38 -29.71
N LYS A 460 9.96 24.52 -31.05
CA LYS A 460 9.60 23.45 -31.98
C LYS A 460 10.51 22.24 -31.73
N THR A 461 10.11 21.31 -30.89
CA THR A 461 10.82 20.06 -30.65
C THR A 461 10.51 19.05 -31.74
N SER A 462 11.53 18.36 -32.22
CA SER A 462 11.37 17.24 -33.17
C SER A 462 10.92 15.96 -32.42
N ASN A 463 10.02 15.23 -33.00
CA ASN A 463 9.12 14.20 -32.47
C ASN A 463 9.73 12.99 -31.73
N ASN A 464 11.02 12.72 -31.81
CA ASN A 464 11.54 11.36 -31.54
C ASN A 464 12.27 11.19 -30.19
N THR A 465 12.30 12.18 -29.32
CA THR A 465 13.11 12.14 -28.08
C THR A 465 12.33 12.41 -26.81
N LEU A 466 11.02 12.70 -26.90
CA LEU A 466 10.21 13.03 -25.74
C LEU A 466 9.76 11.76 -24.99
N ASN A 467 9.72 11.85 -23.66
CA ASN A 467 9.10 10.84 -22.81
C ASN A 467 7.59 10.70 -23.12
N LYS A 468 7.00 9.63 -22.66
CA LYS A 468 5.57 9.35 -22.79
C LYS A 468 4.94 9.42 -21.40
N LEU A 469 4.28 10.53 -21.12
CA LEU A 469 3.57 10.73 -19.87
C LEU A 469 2.31 9.85 -19.83
N LYS A 470 1.97 9.39 -18.64
CA LYS A 470 0.68 8.79 -18.30
C LYS A 470 -0.24 9.84 -17.67
N GLU A 471 0.34 10.71 -16.88
CA GLU A 471 -0.37 11.76 -16.17
C GLU A 471 0.28 13.11 -16.42
N LEU A 472 -0.56 14.08 -16.81
CA LEU A 472 -0.16 15.47 -16.99
C LEU A 472 -1.20 16.40 -16.39
N VAL A 473 -0.80 17.16 -15.38
CA VAL A 473 -1.65 18.13 -14.70
C VAL A 473 -1.04 19.53 -14.86
N LEU A 474 -1.79 20.40 -15.53
CA LEU A 474 -1.43 21.80 -15.83
C LEU A 474 -2.59 22.74 -15.49
N GLU A 475 -3.31 22.46 -14.40
CA GLU A 475 -4.43 23.28 -13.94
C GLU A 475 -3.94 24.64 -13.42
N SER A 476 -4.74 25.67 -13.58
CA SER A 476 -4.43 27.04 -13.08
C SER A 476 -3.03 27.53 -13.50
N CYS A 477 -2.58 27.19 -14.71
CA CYS A 477 -1.25 27.50 -15.24
C CYS A 477 -1.20 28.76 -16.13
N ASN A 478 -2.33 29.45 -16.30
CA ASN A 478 -2.45 30.63 -17.19
C ASN A 478 -2.20 30.29 -18.68
N LEU A 479 -2.42 29.05 -19.11
CA LEU A 479 -2.29 28.63 -20.50
C LEU A 479 -3.35 29.34 -21.37
N ARG A 480 -2.97 29.72 -22.59
CA ARG A 480 -3.86 30.38 -23.55
C ARG A 480 -4.20 29.52 -24.76
N GLU A 481 -3.47 28.44 -24.97
CA GLU A 481 -3.63 27.48 -26.06
C GLU A 481 -3.22 26.09 -25.59
N PHE A 482 -3.70 25.06 -26.30
CA PHE A 482 -3.27 23.69 -26.03
C PHE A 482 -1.77 23.53 -26.30
N PRO A 483 -0.98 22.99 -25.35
CA PRO A 483 0.45 22.77 -25.56
C PRO A 483 0.73 21.81 -26.72
N ASN A 484 1.49 22.28 -27.71
CA ASN A 484 1.73 21.51 -28.95
C ASN A 484 2.40 20.14 -28.75
N PHE A 485 3.14 19.92 -27.67
CA PHE A 485 3.80 18.65 -27.39
C PHE A 485 2.79 17.53 -27.08
N LEU A 486 1.57 17.86 -26.67
CA LEU A 486 0.50 16.89 -26.42
C LEU A 486 0.19 16.02 -27.65
N ARG A 487 0.38 16.56 -28.87
CA ARG A 487 0.24 15.79 -30.13
C ARG A 487 1.08 14.52 -30.18
N PHE A 488 2.15 14.46 -29.39
CA PHE A 488 3.12 13.38 -29.39
C PHE A 488 3.00 12.47 -28.16
N GLN A 489 2.03 12.74 -27.29
CA GLN A 489 1.72 11.91 -26.13
C GLN A 489 0.66 10.86 -26.54
N ASP A 490 1.04 9.59 -26.59
CA ASP A 490 0.18 8.48 -27.00
C ASP A 490 -0.12 7.48 -25.88
N LYS A 491 0.24 7.85 -24.63
CA LYS A 491 0.07 7.01 -23.43
C LYS A 491 -0.55 7.75 -22.25
N LEU A 492 -1.12 8.93 -22.48
CA LEU A 492 -1.82 9.63 -21.41
C LEU A 492 -3.04 8.83 -20.97
N ASP A 493 -3.18 8.71 -19.67
CA ASP A 493 -4.33 8.21 -18.93
C ASP A 493 -5.11 9.38 -18.33
N ILE A 494 -4.38 10.37 -17.79
CA ILE A 494 -4.92 11.56 -17.13
C ILE A 494 -4.39 12.82 -17.80
N LEU A 495 -5.31 13.71 -18.18
CA LEU A 495 -4.99 15.04 -18.72
C LEU A 495 -5.89 16.09 -18.07
N PHE A 496 -5.30 16.90 -17.18
CA PHE A 496 -5.99 18.01 -16.50
C PHE A 496 -5.42 19.35 -16.96
N LEU A 497 -6.27 20.15 -17.60
CA LEU A 497 -5.99 21.51 -18.10
C LEU A 497 -7.02 22.52 -17.57
N ALA A 498 -7.71 22.20 -16.51
CA ALA A 498 -8.76 23.03 -15.93
C ALA A 498 -8.23 24.40 -15.46
N GLU A 499 -9.13 25.36 -15.25
CA GLU A 499 -8.83 26.69 -14.69
C GLU A 499 -7.74 27.47 -15.46
N ASN A 500 -7.73 27.35 -16.78
CA ASN A 500 -6.78 28.06 -17.63
C ASN A 500 -7.46 29.17 -18.44
N LYS A 501 -6.78 29.69 -19.45
CA LYS A 501 -7.29 30.69 -20.38
C LYS A 501 -7.23 30.19 -21.82
N ILE A 502 -7.43 28.92 -22.03
CA ILE A 502 -7.40 28.29 -23.35
C ILE A 502 -8.64 28.74 -24.14
N HIS A 503 -8.41 29.30 -25.33
CA HIS A 503 -9.46 29.88 -26.17
C HIS A 503 -9.66 29.05 -27.44
N GLY A 504 -10.88 29.14 -28.01
CA GLY A 504 -11.21 28.55 -29.30
C GLY A 504 -11.67 27.10 -29.17
N GLU A 505 -11.49 26.31 -30.21
CA GLU A 505 -11.98 24.97 -30.29
C GLU A 505 -10.96 23.94 -29.82
N ILE A 506 -11.43 22.79 -29.31
CA ILE A 506 -10.59 21.62 -29.03
C ILE A 506 -10.02 21.12 -30.36
N PRO A 507 -8.69 21.09 -30.53
CA PRO A 507 -8.08 20.80 -31.82
C PRO A 507 -8.36 19.37 -32.31
N ALA A 508 -8.56 19.20 -33.61
CA ALA A 508 -8.82 17.89 -34.23
C ALA A 508 -7.74 16.84 -33.93
N TRP A 509 -6.47 17.25 -33.77
CA TRP A 509 -5.39 16.33 -33.41
C TRP A 509 -5.56 15.72 -32.02
N MET A 510 -6.22 16.40 -31.08
CA MET A 510 -6.45 15.88 -29.73
C MET A 510 -7.34 14.65 -29.75
N LEU A 511 -8.28 14.56 -30.68
CA LEU A 511 -9.12 13.39 -30.91
C LEU A 511 -8.33 12.14 -31.35
N ASN A 512 -7.08 12.31 -31.75
CA ASN A 512 -6.18 11.22 -32.13
C ASN A 512 -5.06 10.97 -31.12
N THR A 513 -5.11 11.64 -29.95
CA THR A 513 -4.09 11.57 -28.91
C THR A 513 -4.54 10.57 -27.85
N SER A 514 -3.68 9.60 -27.52
CA SER A 514 -3.89 8.61 -26.43
C SER A 514 -5.25 7.90 -26.49
N VAL A 515 -5.73 7.56 -27.68
CA VAL A 515 -7.08 7.00 -27.93
C VAL A 515 -7.37 5.75 -27.08
N GLU A 516 -6.38 4.88 -26.94
CA GLU A 516 -6.51 3.62 -26.20
C GLU A 516 -6.29 3.74 -24.67
N THR A 517 -5.80 4.88 -24.18
CA THR A 517 -5.36 4.98 -22.78
C THR A 517 -6.04 6.08 -21.99
N LEU A 518 -6.51 7.15 -22.65
CA LEU A 518 -7.01 8.34 -21.97
C LEU A 518 -8.34 8.06 -21.28
N ALA A 519 -8.33 8.12 -19.94
CA ALA A 519 -9.48 7.82 -19.10
C ALA A 519 -10.08 9.08 -18.47
N TRP A 520 -9.25 10.10 -18.17
CA TRP A 520 -9.67 11.29 -17.44
C TRP A 520 -9.23 12.55 -18.18
N ILE A 521 -10.20 13.38 -18.58
CA ILE A 521 -9.97 14.67 -19.24
C ILE A 521 -10.73 15.74 -18.48
N CYS A 522 -10.02 16.70 -17.86
CA CYS A 522 -10.60 17.89 -17.21
C CYS A 522 -10.18 19.15 -17.96
N LEU A 523 -11.12 19.82 -18.59
CA LEU A 523 -10.92 21.09 -19.34
C LEU A 523 -11.75 22.23 -18.74
N GLN A 524 -12.46 22.01 -17.64
CA GLN A 524 -13.37 22.97 -17.02
C GLN A 524 -12.73 24.37 -16.80
N ASN A 525 -13.56 25.41 -16.73
CA ASN A 525 -13.11 26.78 -16.46
C ASN A 525 -12.04 27.29 -17.44
N ASN A 526 -12.26 27.12 -18.74
CA ASN A 526 -11.50 27.73 -19.82
C ASN A 526 -12.38 28.65 -20.68
N PHE A 527 -11.98 28.98 -21.88
CA PHE A 527 -12.75 29.76 -22.86
C PHE A 527 -12.94 28.99 -24.16
N LEU A 528 -13.19 27.68 -24.04
CA LEU A 528 -13.40 26.81 -25.18
C LEU A 528 -14.77 27.06 -25.80
N THR A 529 -14.89 26.92 -27.12
CA THR A 529 -16.12 27.20 -27.89
C THR A 529 -16.69 25.96 -28.58
N GLY A 530 -15.98 24.85 -28.62
CA GLY A 530 -16.43 23.62 -29.29
C GLY A 530 -15.28 22.72 -29.68
N PHE A 531 -15.52 21.86 -30.66
CA PHE A 531 -14.53 20.97 -31.29
C PHE A 531 -14.25 21.43 -32.73
N GLU A 532 -12.98 21.52 -33.13
CA GLU A 532 -12.58 21.84 -34.52
C GLU A 532 -13.13 20.81 -35.53
N GLN A 533 -13.24 19.56 -35.12
CA GLN A 533 -13.97 18.52 -35.81
C GLN A 533 -14.98 17.91 -34.85
N HIS A 534 -16.26 17.93 -35.21
CA HIS A 534 -17.29 17.29 -34.40
C HIS A 534 -17.18 15.78 -34.55
N PRO A 535 -16.72 15.03 -33.50
CA PRO A 535 -16.70 13.59 -33.58
C PRO A 535 -18.14 13.07 -33.49
N ASP A 536 -18.52 12.15 -34.41
CA ASP A 536 -19.80 11.43 -34.27
C ASP A 536 -19.81 10.52 -33.05
N ILE A 537 -18.62 10.10 -32.58
CA ILE A 537 -18.35 9.28 -31.38
C ILE A 537 -17.05 9.78 -30.77
N LEU A 538 -16.98 9.85 -29.43
CA LEU A 538 -15.71 10.14 -28.74
C LEU A 538 -14.70 9.04 -29.06
N PRO A 539 -13.48 9.40 -29.46
CA PRO A 539 -12.50 8.41 -29.92
C PRO A 539 -11.76 7.68 -28.77
N TRP A 540 -11.94 8.11 -27.52
CA TRP A 540 -11.21 7.55 -26.38
C TRP A 540 -11.93 6.33 -25.79
N ASP A 541 -11.41 5.15 -26.08
CA ASP A 541 -12.03 3.86 -25.74
C ASP A 541 -12.18 3.60 -24.23
N ASN A 542 -11.28 4.18 -23.42
CA ASN A 542 -11.25 3.98 -21.96
C ASN A 542 -11.74 5.20 -21.17
N LEU A 543 -12.38 6.15 -21.81
CA LEU A 543 -12.79 7.40 -21.16
C LEU A 543 -13.81 7.14 -20.04
N VAL A 544 -13.48 7.59 -18.83
CA VAL A 544 -14.32 7.51 -17.62
C VAL A 544 -14.90 8.88 -17.27
N ILE A 545 -14.07 9.94 -17.36
CA ILE A 545 -14.47 11.31 -17.03
C ILE A 545 -14.09 12.25 -18.17
N LEU A 546 -15.06 13.04 -18.62
CA LEU A 546 -14.86 14.21 -19.45
C LEU A 546 -15.55 15.41 -18.79
N ASP A 547 -14.75 16.32 -18.20
CA ASP A 547 -15.27 17.54 -17.58
C ASP A 547 -15.04 18.75 -18.48
N LEU A 548 -16.13 19.33 -18.94
CA LEU A 548 -16.23 20.53 -19.79
C LEU A 548 -17.11 21.60 -19.13
N SER A 549 -17.24 21.58 -17.80
CA SER A 549 -18.10 22.51 -17.08
C SER A 549 -17.58 23.96 -17.14
N GLU A 550 -18.48 24.91 -16.98
CA GLU A 550 -18.22 26.36 -16.99
C GLU A 550 -17.55 26.90 -18.28
N GLU A 551 -17.74 26.24 -19.40
CA GLU A 551 -17.27 26.68 -20.72
C GLU A 551 -18.30 27.52 -21.46
N ASN A 552 -17.83 28.40 -22.39
CA ASN A 552 -18.68 29.27 -23.20
C ASN A 552 -19.25 28.55 -24.44
N TYR A 553 -19.63 27.27 -24.33
CA TYR A 553 -20.24 26.58 -25.44
C TYR A 553 -21.62 27.17 -25.79
N GLU A 554 -21.94 27.30 -27.07
CA GLU A 554 -23.34 27.43 -27.49
C GLU A 554 -24.05 26.13 -27.14
N GLN A 555 -24.96 26.20 -26.17
CA GLN A 555 -25.66 25.06 -25.54
C GLN A 555 -26.22 24.02 -26.53
N THR A 556 -26.46 24.39 -27.77
CA THR A 556 -26.99 23.53 -28.82
C THR A 556 -26.00 22.50 -29.37
N GLU A 557 -24.70 22.78 -29.37
CA GLU A 557 -23.68 21.90 -29.98
C GLU A 557 -23.31 20.72 -29.12
N ILE A 558 -23.16 20.92 -27.82
CA ILE A 558 -22.84 19.84 -26.87
C ILE A 558 -24.03 18.89 -26.69
N PHE A 559 -25.27 19.42 -26.62
CA PHE A 559 -26.46 18.57 -26.55
C PHE A 559 -26.59 17.65 -27.75
N HIS A 560 -26.32 18.18 -28.94
CA HIS A 560 -26.38 17.39 -30.16
C HIS A 560 -25.28 16.29 -30.21
N PHE A 561 -24.17 16.52 -29.54
CA PHE A 561 -23.09 15.55 -29.37
C PHE A 561 -23.47 14.47 -28.38
N ILE A 562 -24.03 14.81 -27.21
CA ILE A 562 -24.46 13.86 -26.17
C ILE A 562 -25.59 12.97 -26.69
N GLU A 563 -26.56 13.52 -27.46
CA GLU A 563 -27.65 12.76 -28.06
C GLU A 563 -27.18 11.70 -29.09
N LYS A 564 -25.99 11.88 -29.68
CA LYS A 564 -25.41 10.97 -30.65
C LYS A 564 -24.51 9.91 -30.09
N LEU A 565 -24.14 9.99 -28.78
CA LEU A 565 -23.29 8.97 -28.15
C LEU A 565 -24.01 7.62 -28.19
N PRO A 566 -23.39 6.57 -28.74
CA PRO A 566 -24.05 5.28 -28.84
C PRO A 566 -24.28 4.69 -27.44
N PHE A 567 -25.47 4.09 -27.28
CA PHE A 567 -25.97 3.42 -26.06
C PHE A 567 -25.04 2.31 -25.49
N ILE A 568 -23.92 2.03 -26.15
CA ILE A 568 -22.99 0.92 -25.85
C ILE A 568 -21.83 1.35 -24.95
N LEU A 569 -21.60 2.64 -24.73
CA LEU A 569 -20.67 3.13 -23.70
C LEU A 569 -21.37 3.06 -22.33
N THR A 570 -21.84 1.87 -22.01
CA THR A 570 -22.43 1.54 -20.73
C THR A 570 -21.31 1.28 -19.75
N THR A 571 -21.14 2.10 -18.80
CA THR A 571 -21.32 1.80 -17.40
C THR A 571 -20.87 2.94 -16.49
N TYR A 572 -19.94 3.84 -16.89
CA TYR A 572 -19.43 4.86 -15.95
C TYR A 572 -18.85 6.13 -16.61
N LEU A 573 -19.39 6.58 -17.75
CA LEU A 573 -18.94 7.87 -18.30
C LEU A 573 -19.61 9.01 -17.52
N TYR A 574 -18.82 9.77 -16.77
CA TYR A 574 -19.24 10.98 -16.08
C TYR A 574 -18.94 12.19 -16.98
N ILE A 575 -20.00 12.90 -17.42
CA ILE A 575 -19.86 14.15 -18.17
C ILE A 575 -20.47 15.26 -17.33
N GLU A 576 -19.66 16.20 -16.88
CA GLU A 576 -20.11 17.39 -16.17
C GLU A 576 -20.23 18.58 -17.14
N ILE A 577 -21.44 19.11 -17.29
CA ILE A 577 -21.75 20.28 -18.10
C ILE A 577 -22.72 21.13 -17.30
N ASN A 578 -22.39 22.38 -17.03
CA ASN A 578 -23.31 23.33 -16.40
C ASN A 578 -24.37 23.81 -17.39
N VAL A 579 -25.63 23.39 -17.18
CA VAL A 579 -26.76 23.83 -18.00
C VAL A 579 -27.79 24.52 -17.11
N GLU A 580 -28.22 25.74 -17.49
CA GLU A 580 -29.38 26.38 -16.85
C GLU A 580 -30.64 25.54 -17.07
N TYR A 581 -31.23 25.04 -16.01
CA TYR A 581 -32.40 24.15 -15.93
C TYR A 581 -33.67 24.65 -16.68
N SER A 582 -33.71 25.90 -17.13
CA SER A 582 -34.91 26.53 -17.68
C SER A 582 -35.32 26.08 -19.11
N ARG A 583 -34.52 25.21 -19.78
CA ARG A 583 -34.73 24.84 -21.19
C ARG A 583 -34.71 23.35 -21.52
N LEU A 584 -34.68 22.46 -20.51
CA LEU A 584 -34.75 21.02 -20.76
C LEU A 584 -36.16 20.61 -21.21
N SER A 585 -36.30 20.21 -22.46
CA SER A 585 -37.54 19.64 -22.99
C SER A 585 -37.78 18.23 -22.42
N ASN A 586 -39.07 17.84 -22.28
CA ASN A 586 -39.54 16.58 -21.64
C ASN A 586 -39.02 15.26 -22.26
N SER A 587 -38.08 15.29 -23.20
CA SER A 587 -37.51 14.08 -23.86
C SER A 587 -36.36 13.42 -23.11
N LEU A 588 -35.80 14.04 -22.04
CA LEU A 588 -34.65 13.53 -21.28
C LEU A 588 -35.01 12.71 -20.03
N THR A 589 -36.31 12.43 -19.80
CA THR A 589 -36.76 11.68 -18.61
C THR A 589 -36.52 10.16 -18.68
N GLU A 590 -36.02 9.62 -19.78
CA GLU A 590 -35.69 8.18 -19.94
C GLU A 590 -34.17 7.85 -19.82
N PHE A 591 -33.31 8.85 -19.66
CA PHE A 591 -31.86 8.63 -19.54
C PHE A 591 -31.44 8.56 -18.05
N ALA A 592 -31.59 7.39 -17.47
CA ALA A 592 -31.50 7.17 -16.02
C ALA A 592 -30.05 7.14 -15.45
N TYR A 593 -28.98 7.47 -16.18
CA TYR A 593 -27.62 7.39 -15.64
C TYR A 593 -26.64 8.49 -16.09
N TYR A 594 -27.13 9.64 -16.55
CA TYR A 594 -26.29 10.83 -16.64
C TYR A 594 -26.53 11.70 -15.42
N LYS A 595 -25.60 11.69 -14.46
CA LYS A 595 -25.68 12.62 -13.32
C LYS A 595 -25.27 14.00 -13.82
N LEU A 596 -26.25 14.80 -14.25
CA LEU A 596 -26.08 16.25 -14.36
C LEU A 596 -25.92 16.80 -12.95
N VAL A 597 -24.70 17.09 -12.53
CA VAL A 597 -24.43 17.75 -11.26
C VAL A 597 -24.31 19.24 -11.52
N THR A 598 -25.33 19.98 -11.11
CA THR A 598 -25.26 21.42 -10.95
C THR A 598 -24.71 21.70 -9.58
N THR A 599 -23.41 21.87 -9.40
CA THR A 599 -22.86 22.46 -8.17
C THR A 599 -21.50 23.09 -8.39
N THR A 600 -21.35 24.21 -7.76
CA THR A 600 -20.26 25.12 -7.60
C THR A 600 -18.97 24.47 -7.08
N THR A 601 -17.86 24.80 -7.73
CA THR A 601 -16.46 24.65 -7.27
C THR A 601 -15.92 23.24 -7.07
N CYS A 602 -15.27 22.73 -8.10
CA CYS A 602 -14.36 21.61 -7.97
C CYS A 602 -12.90 22.10 -8.03
N GLY A 603 -12.22 22.15 -6.90
CA GLY A 603 -10.76 22.15 -6.87
C GLY A 603 -10.27 20.70 -6.78
N LEU A 604 -9.02 20.42 -7.03
CA LEU A 604 -8.38 19.09 -7.03
C LEU A 604 -8.81 18.14 -5.88
N HIS A 605 -9.24 18.69 -4.74
CA HIS A 605 -9.77 17.92 -3.61
C HIS A 605 -11.19 17.36 -3.83
N ASN A 606 -11.97 17.88 -4.78
CA ASN A 606 -13.38 17.48 -4.93
C ASN A 606 -13.62 16.46 -6.05
N CYS A 607 -12.72 16.29 -7.01
CA CYS A 607 -12.86 15.25 -8.05
C CYS A 607 -12.69 13.84 -7.47
N PHE A 608 -11.86 13.66 -6.43
CA PHE A 608 -11.68 12.35 -5.78
C PHE A 608 -12.75 12.03 -4.73
N ASP A 609 -13.32 13.06 -4.06
CA ASP A 609 -14.31 12.84 -2.98
C ASP A 609 -15.72 12.48 -3.49
N ASN A 610 -16.04 12.68 -4.77
CA ASN A 610 -17.35 12.38 -5.35
C ASN A 610 -17.44 11.04 -6.11
N CYS A 611 -16.35 10.27 -6.20
CA CYS A 611 -16.32 8.94 -6.84
C CYS A 611 -16.30 7.78 -5.83
N GLY A 612 -16.73 8.00 -4.58
CA GLY A 612 -16.90 6.98 -3.55
C GLY A 612 -18.31 6.39 -3.52
#